data_4eb9a61af15756f5fe3eb1c64064d535
#
_entry.id   4eb9a61af15756f5fe3eb1c64064d535
#
_cell.length_a   1.000
_cell.length_b   1.000
_cell.length_c   1.000
_cell.angle_alpha   90.00
_cell.angle_beta   90.00
_cell.angle_gamma   90.00
#
_symmetry.space_group_name_H-M   'P 1'
#
loop_
_entity.id
_entity.type
_entity.pdbx_description
1 polymer ?
#
loop_
_entity_poly.entity_id
_entity_poly.type
_entity_poly.pdbx_seq_one_letter_code
_entity_poly.pdbx_strand_id
1 'polypeptide(L)' 'MKLLHRAELVRIRGIGETYTMLLEEAGVTTARDLAATAPDDLRARLTRINADKKLVGRVPAQAMVNGWVSKAQRMPSAFE' A
#
# COMPACT_ATOMS: atom_id res chain seq x y z
N MET A 1 7.67 14.38 -4.30
CA MET A 1 6.34 14.96 -4.27
C MET A 1 5.29 13.93 -3.96
N LYS A 2 4.47 14.25 -2.97
CA LYS A 2 3.48 13.29 -2.47
C LYS A 2 2.44 12.88 -3.50
N LEU A 3 2.02 13.82 -4.34
CA LEU A 3 1.02 13.52 -5.36
C LEU A 3 1.48 12.46 -6.34
N LEU A 4 2.74 12.51 -6.72
CA LEU A 4 3.30 11.52 -7.64
C LEU A 4 3.37 10.15 -6.99
N HIS A 5 3.75 10.10 -5.70
CA HIS A 5 3.81 8.84 -4.98
C HIS A 5 2.42 8.23 -4.83
N ARG A 6 1.43 9.06 -4.48
CA ARG A 6 0.07 8.59 -4.35
C ARG A 6 -0.48 8.07 -5.67
N ALA A 7 -0.21 8.77 -6.77
CA ALA A 7 -0.64 8.34 -8.09
C ALA A 7 -0.01 6.99 -8.46
N GLU A 8 1.23 6.78 -8.04
CA GLU A 8 1.92 5.52 -8.31
C GLU A 8 1.23 4.34 -7.63
N LEU A 9 0.84 4.51 -6.36
CA LEU A 9 0.13 3.46 -5.63
C LEU A 9 -1.26 3.20 -6.21
N VAL A 10 -1.98 4.25 -6.57
CA VAL A 10 -3.33 4.13 -7.11
C VAL A 10 -3.33 3.35 -8.44
N ARG A 11 -2.22 3.37 -9.17
CA ARG A 11 -2.11 2.62 -10.42
C ARG A 11 -2.10 1.11 -10.19
N ILE A 12 -1.81 0.67 -8.98
CA ILE A 12 -1.85 -0.76 -8.69
C ILE A 12 -3.31 -1.16 -8.51
N ARG A 13 -3.73 -2.14 -9.32
CA ARG A 13 -5.11 -2.59 -9.31
C ARG A 13 -5.48 -3.11 -7.92
N GLY A 14 -6.62 -2.66 -7.41
CA GLY A 14 -7.09 -3.05 -6.10
C GLY A 14 -6.76 -2.07 -4.99
N ILE A 15 -5.91 -1.08 -5.27
CA ILE A 15 -5.61 -0.04 -4.30
C ILE A 15 -6.37 1.22 -4.72
N GLY A 16 -7.41 1.57 -3.96
CA GLY A 16 -8.12 2.81 -4.16
C GLY A 16 -7.54 3.90 -3.30
N GLU A 17 -8.14 5.10 -3.37
CA GLU A 17 -7.67 6.23 -2.57
C GLU A 17 -7.66 5.93 -1.08
N THR A 18 -8.68 5.25 -0.60
CA THR A 18 -8.80 4.95 0.82
C THR A 18 -7.65 4.06 1.29
N TYR A 19 -7.35 3.01 0.52
CA TYR A 19 -6.24 2.14 0.86
C TYR A 19 -4.89 2.84 0.70
N THR A 20 -4.81 3.76 -0.26
CA THR A 20 -3.60 4.57 -0.42
C THR A 20 -3.33 5.39 0.83
N MET A 21 -4.37 5.99 1.42
CA MET A 21 -4.23 6.74 2.66
C MET A 21 -3.73 5.85 3.80
N LEU A 22 -4.28 4.65 3.88
CA LEU A 22 -3.88 3.70 4.91
C LEU A 22 -2.41 3.31 4.74
N LEU A 23 -1.99 3.05 3.51
CA LEU A 23 -0.60 2.72 3.20
C LEU A 23 0.34 3.87 3.54
N GLU A 24 -0.06 5.10 3.26
CA GLU A 24 0.74 6.27 3.60
C GLU A 24 0.97 6.37 5.10
N GLU A 25 -0.05 6.08 5.90
CA GLU A 25 0.09 6.09 7.35
C GLU A 25 1.06 5.01 7.83
N ALA A 26 1.17 3.93 7.08
CA ALA A 26 2.09 2.86 7.39
C ALA A 26 3.52 3.13 6.88
N GLY A 27 3.73 4.28 6.25
CA GLY A 27 5.04 4.64 5.72
C GLY A 27 5.28 4.17 4.29
N VAL A 28 4.25 3.65 3.63
CA VAL A 28 4.36 3.15 2.26
C VAL A 28 3.76 4.20 1.32
N THR A 29 4.63 4.93 0.64
CA THR A 29 4.20 6.04 -0.21
C THR A 29 4.48 5.81 -1.69
N THR A 30 5.31 4.83 -2.03
CA THR A 30 5.65 4.54 -3.42
C THR A 30 5.51 3.05 -3.70
N ALA A 31 5.48 2.70 -4.98
CA ALA A 31 5.47 1.29 -5.37
C ALA A 31 6.75 0.59 -4.90
N ARG A 32 7.87 1.30 -4.90
CA ARG A 32 9.13 0.76 -4.39
C ARG A 32 9.03 0.42 -2.91
N ASP A 33 8.44 1.32 -2.12
CA ASP A 33 8.22 1.07 -0.70
C ASP A 33 7.37 -0.17 -0.50
N LEU A 34 6.30 -0.28 -1.28
CA LEU A 34 5.39 -1.42 -1.21
C LEU A 34 6.12 -2.72 -1.57
N ALA A 35 6.90 -2.68 -2.65
CA ALA A 35 7.64 -3.86 -3.10
C ALA A 35 8.69 -4.32 -2.08
N ALA A 36 9.21 -3.38 -1.30
CA ALA A 36 10.25 -3.67 -0.31
C ALA A 36 9.70 -4.15 1.02
N THR A 37 8.38 -4.12 1.21
CA THR A 37 7.77 -4.48 2.48
C THR A 37 7.23 -5.90 2.43
N ALA A 38 7.53 -6.69 3.46
CA ALA A 38 6.98 -8.05 3.55
C ALA A 38 5.45 -7.97 3.71
N PRO A 39 4.68 -8.74 2.92
CA PRO A 39 3.21 -8.65 2.97
C PRO A 39 2.63 -8.90 4.36
N ASP A 40 3.17 -9.86 5.10
CA ASP A 40 2.69 -10.17 6.44
C ASP A 40 2.88 -8.99 7.38
N ASP A 41 4.07 -8.39 7.35
CA ASP A 41 4.38 -7.22 8.16
C ASP A 41 3.50 -6.04 7.77
N LEU A 42 3.31 -5.86 6.49
CA LEU A 42 2.49 -4.76 5.99
C LEU A 42 1.06 -4.88 6.49
N ARG A 43 0.48 -6.07 6.36
CA ARG A 43 -0.90 -6.27 6.83
C ARG A 43 -1.01 -6.03 8.33
N ALA A 44 -0.03 -6.49 9.09
CA ALA A 44 -0.04 -6.27 10.53
C ALA A 44 -0.01 -4.77 10.87
N ARG A 45 0.81 -4.00 10.14
CA ARG A 45 0.86 -2.55 10.33
C ARG A 45 -0.47 -1.90 9.97
N LEU A 46 -1.05 -2.30 8.85
CA LEU A 46 -2.30 -1.73 8.39
C LEU A 46 -3.43 -2.02 9.38
N THR A 47 -3.46 -3.22 9.92
CA THR A 47 -4.44 -3.61 10.93
C THR A 47 -4.32 -2.73 12.17
N ARG A 48 -3.09 -2.53 12.64
CA ARG A 48 -2.83 -1.72 13.83
C ARG A 48 -3.22 -0.26 13.60
N ILE A 49 -2.83 0.28 12.45
CA ILE A 49 -3.12 1.67 12.14
C ILE A 49 -4.61 1.90 11.99
N ASN A 50 -5.30 0.98 11.34
CA ASN A 50 -6.73 1.13 11.15
C ASN A 50 -7.50 0.94 12.46
N ALA A 51 -6.99 0.13 13.37
CA ALA A 51 -7.59 -0.01 14.69
C ALA A 51 -7.55 1.32 15.44
N ASP A 52 -6.51 2.11 15.21
CA ASP A 52 -6.34 3.41 15.86
C ASP A 52 -7.05 4.54 15.12
N LYS A 53 -6.85 4.63 13.81
CA LYS A 53 -7.32 5.77 13.03
C LYS A 53 -8.61 5.52 12.27
N LYS A 54 -8.99 4.28 12.07
CA LYS A 54 -10.24 3.90 11.40
C LYS A 54 -10.41 4.56 10.04
N LEU A 55 -9.35 4.50 9.25
CA LEU A 55 -9.34 5.10 7.91
C LEU A 55 -10.19 4.33 6.91
N VAL A 56 -10.33 3.02 7.10
CA VAL A 56 -11.13 2.18 6.23
C VAL A 56 -12.09 1.36 7.08
N GLY A 57 -13.20 0.94 6.47
CA GLY A 57 -14.19 0.13 7.16
C GLY A 57 -13.72 -1.29 7.40
N ARG A 58 -12.85 -1.79 6.53
CA ARG A 58 -12.31 -3.14 6.64
C ARG A 58 -10.85 -3.14 6.19
N VAL A 59 -10.00 -3.73 7.02
CA VAL A 59 -8.58 -3.90 6.67
C VAL A 59 -8.50 -4.86 5.48
N PRO A 60 -7.61 -4.59 4.50
CA PRO A 60 -7.49 -5.49 3.34
C PRO A 60 -7.08 -6.89 3.77
N ALA A 61 -7.63 -7.89 3.08
CA ALA A 61 -7.30 -9.28 3.35
C ALA A 61 -5.84 -9.57 2.99
N GLN A 62 -5.27 -10.60 3.61
CA GLN A 62 -3.88 -10.95 3.35
C GLN A 62 -3.64 -11.21 1.85
N ALA A 63 -4.60 -11.86 1.19
CA ALA A 63 -4.47 -12.14 -0.25
C ALA A 63 -4.39 -10.85 -1.07
N MET A 64 -5.12 -9.83 -0.68
CA MET A 64 -5.07 -8.54 -1.35
C MET A 64 -3.70 -7.89 -1.17
N VAL A 65 -3.20 -7.88 0.05
CA VAL A 65 -1.89 -7.30 0.35
C VAL A 65 -0.80 -8.04 -0.40
N ASN A 66 -0.86 -9.36 -0.41
CA ASN A 66 0.09 -10.18 -1.16
C ASN A 66 0.10 -9.79 -2.64
N GLY A 67 -1.09 -9.61 -3.21
CA GLY A 67 -1.23 -9.21 -4.60
C GLY A 67 -0.65 -7.83 -4.87
N TRP A 68 -0.86 -6.89 -3.97
CA TRP A 68 -0.33 -5.53 -4.12
C TRP A 68 1.20 -5.54 -4.13
N VAL A 69 1.80 -6.24 -3.18
CA VAL A 69 3.25 -6.31 -3.09
C VAL A 69 3.83 -7.00 -4.32
N SER A 70 3.19 -8.10 -4.75
CA SER A 70 3.64 -8.81 -5.94
C SER A 70 3.59 -7.93 -7.18
N LYS A 71 2.50 -7.17 -7.35
CA LYS A 71 2.37 -6.27 -8.49
C LYS A 71 3.39 -5.15 -8.43
N ALA A 72 3.63 -4.61 -7.24
CA ALA A 72 4.63 -3.56 -7.07
C ALA A 72 6.02 -4.06 -7.46
N GLN A 73 6.33 -5.31 -7.13
CA GLN A 73 7.62 -5.91 -7.48
C GLN A 73 7.80 -6.07 -8.98
N ARG A 74 6.69 -6.19 -9.72
CA ARG A 74 6.71 -6.36 -11.16
C ARG A 74 6.68 -5.05 -11.92
N MET A 75 6.30 -3.96 -11.25
CA MET A 75 6.21 -2.67 -11.92
C MET A 75 7.60 -2.16 -12.28
N PRO A 76 7.79 -1.68 -13.51
CA PRO A 76 9.06 -1.04 -13.85
C PRO A 76 9.19 0.25 -13.04
N SER A 77 10.40 0.54 -12.60
CA SER A 77 10.62 1.76 -11.86
C SER A 77 10.72 2.92 -12.83
N ALA A 78 9.73 3.79 -12.78
CA ALA A 78 9.68 4.93 -13.69
C ALA A 78 10.64 6.04 -13.29
N PHE A 79 11.21 5.94 -12.12
CA PHE A 79 12.03 7.00 -11.55
C PHE A 79 13.51 6.62 -11.40
N GLU A 80 13.91 5.54 -11.97
CA GLU A 80 15.30 5.14 -12.00
C GLU A 80 16.02 5.70 -13.19
#